data_9a4e60ee1f58b39e3717f1b10893e519
#
_entry.id   9a4e60ee1f58b39e3717f1b10893e519
#
_cell.length_a   1.000
_cell.length_b   1.000
_cell.length_c   1.000
_cell.angle_alpha   90.00
_cell.angle_beta   90.00
_cell.angle_gamma   90.00
#
_symmetry.space_group_name_H-M   'P 1'
#
loop_
_entity.id
_entity.type
_entity.pdbx_description
1 polymer ?
#
loop_
_entity_poly.entity_id
_entity_poly.type
_entity_poly.pdbx_seq_one_letter_code
_entity_poly.pdbx_strand_id
1 'polypeptide(L)'
;TTVATLWACLATLRETPASLMRPRTPKAGKRVFLEYIKPLWRRMSFIHKVTARNLFRYQKRFWMTVIGIGGCTALIIAGFGMRSSLLFTMSRQYDELFHYSAQVTLADNALPEERAAVEDFLAGDSRVVNYIPCAASSATVVTPSYSTTAYVEVMASDEIGKVVDLFDYKSGDPITMGNEGVYIDQKLSELLKVSVGDTFFLDGDVRGDVTVAGIYEHYTGCLLYTSDAADE
;
A
#
# COMPACT_ATOMS: atom_id res chain seq x y z
N THR A 1 7.13 29.19 5.84
CA THR A 1 7.98 30.41 5.61
C THR A 1 7.81 31.41 6.74
N THR A 2 6.60 31.86 7.09
CA THR A 2 6.32 32.87 8.14
C THR A 2 6.87 32.51 9.51
N VAL A 3 6.74 31.26 9.96
CA VAL A 3 7.29 30.80 11.26
C VAL A 3 8.82 30.85 11.26
N ALA A 4 9.47 30.48 10.18
CA ALA A 4 10.93 30.50 10.07
C ALA A 4 11.48 31.94 10.05
N THR A 5 10.80 32.86 9.36
CA THR A 5 11.18 34.29 9.34
C THR A 5 10.93 34.95 10.68
N LEU A 6 9.82 34.68 11.35
CA LEU A 6 9.51 35.15 12.69
C LEU A 6 10.57 34.68 13.70
N TRP A 7 10.93 33.41 13.66
CA TRP A 7 11.97 32.88 14.55
C TRP A 7 13.34 33.48 14.28
N ALA A 8 13.72 33.66 13.01
CA ALA A 8 14.99 34.33 12.66
C ALA A 8 15.01 35.78 13.13
N CYS A 9 13.91 36.53 12.95
CA CYS A 9 13.80 37.91 13.48
C CYS A 9 13.86 37.97 15.01
N LEU A 10 13.12 37.10 15.70
CA LEU A 10 13.15 37.07 17.17
C LEU A 10 14.53 36.67 17.71
N ALA A 11 15.23 35.73 17.03
CA ALA A 11 16.60 35.36 17.42
C ALA A 11 17.59 36.53 17.26
N THR A 12 17.39 37.35 16.21
CA THR A 12 18.26 38.53 15.96
C THR A 12 17.93 39.69 16.92
N LEU A 13 16.64 39.90 17.22
CA LEU A 13 16.18 40.94 18.13
C LEU A 13 16.53 40.67 19.61
N ARG A 14 16.82 39.44 19.99
CA ARG A 14 17.31 39.07 21.31
C ARG A 14 18.79 39.40 21.54
N GLU A 15 19.54 39.70 20.49
CA GLU A 15 20.93 40.17 20.65
C GLU A 15 20.94 41.67 21.08
N THR A 16 21.71 41.99 22.09
CA THR A 16 21.81 43.38 22.55
C THR A 16 22.47 44.28 21.48
N PRO A 17 22.02 45.55 21.29
CA PRO A 17 22.57 46.44 20.27
C PRO A 17 24.09 46.57 20.32
N ALA A 18 24.68 46.55 21.52
CA ALA A 18 26.13 46.62 21.73
C ALA A 18 26.89 45.38 21.18
N SER A 19 26.26 44.22 21.13
CA SER A 19 26.86 42.99 20.56
C SER A 19 26.84 43.00 19.05
N LEU A 20 25.85 43.67 18.43
CA LEU A 20 25.71 43.78 16.98
C LEU A 20 26.73 44.76 16.38
N MET A 21 27.17 45.77 17.14
CA MET A 21 28.15 46.76 16.70
C MET A 21 29.61 46.27 16.82
N ARG A 22 29.88 45.20 17.55
CA ARG A 22 31.21 44.61 17.63
C ARG A 22 31.48 43.66 16.45
N PRO A 23 32.63 43.79 15.75
CA PRO A 23 33.02 42.77 14.77
C PRO A 23 33.13 41.43 15.46
N ARG A 24 32.39 40.44 14.98
CA ARG A 24 32.41 39.08 15.54
C ARG A 24 33.82 38.51 15.45
N THR A 25 34.42 38.21 16.58
CA THR A 25 35.73 37.54 16.62
C THR A 25 35.66 36.21 15.86
N PRO A 26 36.64 35.91 14.99
CA PRO A 26 36.68 34.64 14.28
C PRO A 26 36.68 33.49 15.30
N LYS A 27 35.71 32.57 15.18
CA LYS A 27 35.67 31.41 16.06
C LYS A 27 36.95 30.59 15.87
N ALA A 28 37.65 30.29 16.96
CA ALA A 28 38.79 29.41 16.96
C ALA A 28 38.43 28.07 16.31
N GLY A 29 39.28 27.58 15.43
CA GLY A 29 39.03 26.34 14.69
C GLY A 29 38.94 25.15 15.65
N LYS A 30 37.75 24.53 15.74
CA LYS A 30 37.59 23.27 16.46
C LYS A 30 38.20 22.14 15.63
N ARG A 31 38.78 21.14 16.31
CA ARG A 31 39.28 19.93 15.66
C ARG A 31 38.12 19.22 14.91
N VAL A 32 38.39 18.79 13.70
CA VAL A 32 37.43 18.12 12.85
C VAL A 32 37.34 16.66 13.24
N PHE A 33 36.13 16.06 13.22
CA PHE A 33 35.92 14.66 13.56
C PHE A 33 36.84 13.70 12.76
N LEU A 34 37.13 14.02 11.49
CA LEU A 34 38.08 13.26 10.67
C LEU A 34 39.51 13.20 11.22
N GLU A 35 39.91 14.19 12.04
CA GLU A 35 41.23 14.20 12.68
C GLU A 35 41.39 13.11 13.74
N TYR A 36 40.28 12.59 14.29
CA TYR A 36 40.30 11.48 15.23
C TYR A 36 40.63 10.14 14.56
N ILE A 37 40.33 9.99 13.25
CA ILE A 37 40.64 8.83 12.47
C ILE A 37 42.04 8.96 11.88
N LYS A 38 43.06 8.75 12.74
CA LYS A 38 44.50 8.96 12.41
C LYS A 38 44.96 8.28 11.09
N PRO A 39 44.60 7.02 10.77
CA PRO A 39 45.07 6.37 9.53
C PRO A 39 44.52 7.04 8.27
N LEU A 40 43.26 7.45 8.29
CA LEU A 40 42.60 8.12 7.15
C LEU A 40 43.16 9.53 6.98
N TRP A 41 43.32 10.29 8.08
CA TRP A 41 43.87 11.64 8.07
C TRP A 41 45.31 11.71 7.53
N ARG A 42 46.16 10.75 7.86
CA ARG A 42 47.54 10.71 7.35
C ARG A 42 47.60 10.44 5.84
N ARG A 43 46.66 9.68 5.29
CA ARG A 43 46.62 9.29 3.86
C ARG A 43 46.00 10.39 2.96
N MET A 44 45.29 11.37 3.54
CA MET A 44 44.68 12.48 2.79
C MET A 44 45.71 13.51 2.36
N SER A 45 45.59 14.02 1.13
CA SER A 45 46.40 15.12 0.61
C SER A 45 46.09 16.42 1.36
N PHE A 46 46.99 17.39 1.25
CA PHE A 46 46.82 18.70 1.88
C PHE A 46 45.49 19.38 1.48
N ILE A 47 45.14 19.32 0.19
CA ILE A 47 43.90 19.93 -0.34
C ILE A 47 42.68 19.34 0.36
N HIS A 48 42.60 18.00 0.44
CA HIS A 48 41.47 17.35 1.11
C HIS A 48 41.36 17.68 2.61
N LYS A 49 42.51 17.86 3.28
CA LYS A 49 42.55 18.29 4.71
C LYS A 49 42.00 19.72 4.88
N VAL A 50 42.38 20.64 3.98
CA VAL A 50 41.89 22.02 4.01
C VAL A 50 40.40 22.07 3.67
N THR A 51 39.95 21.30 2.67
CA THR A 51 38.52 21.21 2.27
C THR A 51 37.71 20.67 3.45
N ALA A 52 38.14 19.60 4.09
CA ALA A 52 37.47 19.04 5.26
C ALA A 52 37.34 20.08 6.39
N ARG A 53 38.42 20.76 6.70
CA ARG A 53 38.40 21.82 7.75
C ARG A 53 37.44 22.95 7.39
N ASN A 54 37.40 23.39 6.14
CA ASN A 54 36.49 24.45 5.70
C ASN A 54 35.02 23.97 5.74
N LEU A 55 34.75 22.73 5.34
CA LEU A 55 33.41 22.11 5.37
C LEU A 55 32.86 22.12 6.81
N PHE A 56 33.67 21.67 7.77
CA PHE A 56 33.26 21.61 9.17
C PHE A 56 33.25 22.99 9.85
N ARG A 57 33.95 23.98 9.30
CA ARG A 57 33.89 25.36 9.77
C ARG A 57 32.57 26.03 9.43
N TYR A 58 32.01 25.74 8.26
CA TYR A 58 30.78 26.32 7.75
C TYR A 58 29.61 25.32 7.77
N GLN A 59 29.49 24.54 8.83
CA GLN A 59 28.51 23.48 9.00
C GLN A 59 27.06 23.88 8.64
N LYS A 60 26.61 25.07 9.01
CA LYS A 60 25.26 25.55 8.72
C LYS A 60 25.00 25.60 7.22
N ARG A 61 25.92 26.14 6.43
CA ARG A 61 25.80 26.24 4.97
C ARG A 61 25.87 24.86 4.32
N PHE A 62 26.78 24.00 4.80
CA PHE A 62 26.90 22.62 4.33
C PHE A 62 25.60 21.83 4.54
N TRP A 63 25.08 21.80 5.77
CA TRP A 63 23.84 21.08 6.06
C TRP A 63 22.64 21.65 5.31
N MET A 64 22.56 22.96 5.14
CA MET A 64 21.49 23.59 4.36
C MET A 64 21.52 23.12 2.90
N THR A 65 22.71 23.00 2.30
CA THR A 65 22.87 22.48 0.93
C THR A 65 22.53 20.99 0.86
N VAL A 66 23.04 20.17 1.80
CA VAL A 66 22.78 18.72 1.84
C VAL A 66 21.29 18.43 2.01
N ILE A 67 20.62 19.13 2.95
CA ILE A 67 19.18 18.96 3.17
C ILE A 67 18.38 19.42 1.95
N GLY A 68 18.77 20.53 1.32
CA GLY A 68 18.11 21.04 0.12
C GLY A 68 18.19 20.04 -1.04
N ILE A 69 19.40 19.63 -1.41
CA ILE A 69 19.61 18.68 -2.51
C ILE A 69 19.04 17.30 -2.16
N GLY A 70 19.34 16.81 -0.95
CA GLY A 70 18.84 15.51 -0.46
C GLY A 70 17.32 15.48 -0.38
N GLY A 71 16.68 16.55 0.07
CA GLY A 71 15.23 16.68 0.12
C GLY A 71 14.58 16.62 -1.27
N CYS A 72 15.11 17.36 -2.23
CA CYS A 72 14.64 17.31 -3.62
C CYS A 72 14.82 15.91 -4.23
N THR A 73 15.98 15.29 -4.02
CA THR A 73 16.25 13.94 -4.51
C THR A 73 15.32 12.91 -3.87
N ALA A 74 15.09 13.01 -2.57
CA ALA A 74 14.17 12.13 -1.85
C ALA A 74 12.73 12.26 -2.36
N LEU A 75 12.26 13.46 -2.67
CA LEU A 75 10.92 13.67 -3.26
C LEU A 75 10.82 13.05 -4.66
N ILE A 76 11.86 13.18 -5.47
CA ILE A 76 11.88 12.55 -6.81
C ILE A 76 11.82 11.03 -6.68
N ILE A 77 12.65 10.44 -5.81
CA ILE A 77 12.67 8.98 -5.59
C ILE A 77 11.32 8.51 -5.04
N ALA A 78 10.73 9.24 -4.08
CA ALA A 78 9.41 8.91 -3.54
C ALA A 78 8.32 8.97 -4.63
N GLY A 79 8.34 9.99 -5.49
CA GLY A 79 7.37 10.12 -6.58
C GLY A 79 7.48 9.00 -7.62
N PHE A 80 8.69 8.67 -8.05
CA PHE A 80 8.90 7.55 -8.97
C PHE A 80 8.62 6.20 -8.32
N GLY A 81 8.97 6.01 -7.04
CA GLY A 81 8.65 4.81 -6.28
C GLY A 81 7.16 4.58 -6.15
N MET A 82 6.40 5.62 -5.79
CA MET A 82 4.93 5.54 -5.71
C MET A 82 4.31 5.22 -7.07
N ARG A 83 4.75 5.90 -8.13
CA ARG A 83 4.29 5.60 -9.50
C ARG A 83 4.56 4.15 -9.89
N SER A 84 5.77 3.67 -9.65
CA SER A 84 6.16 2.29 -9.96
C SER A 84 5.33 1.27 -9.17
N SER A 85 5.10 1.52 -7.88
CA SER A 85 4.28 0.67 -7.02
C SER A 85 2.82 0.60 -7.50
N LEU A 86 2.23 1.75 -7.86
CA LEU A 86 0.86 1.79 -8.39
C LEU A 86 0.73 1.03 -9.73
N LEU A 87 1.68 1.25 -10.65
CA LEU A 87 1.65 0.54 -11.94
C LEU A 87 1.84 -0.97 -11.76
N PHE A 88 2.73 -1.39 -10.85
CA PHE A 88 2.92 -2.80 -10.53
C PHE A 88 1.64 -3.41 -9.95
N THR A 89 1.00 -2.74 -8.99
CA THR A 89 -0.26 -3.19 -8.40
C THR A 89 -1.36 -3.33 -9.46
N MET A 90 -1.50 -2.35 -10.35
CA MET A 90 -2.49 -2.40 -11.43
C MET A 90 -2.22 -3.54 -12.41
N SER A 91 -0.97 -3.68 -12.87
CA SER A 91 -0.60 -4.75 -13.79
C SER A 91 -0.82 -6.13 -13.15
N ARG A 92 -0.36 -6.31 -11.91
CA ARG A 92 -0.55 -7.57 -11.19
C ARG A 92 -2.03 -7.93 -11.02
N GLN A 93 -2.84 -6.95 -10.62
CA GLN A 93 -4.28 -7.17 -10.36
C GLN A 93 -5.07 -7.45 -11.63
N TYR A 94 -4.87 -6.67 -12.70
CA TYR A 94 -5.72 -6.72 -13.88
C TYR A 94 -5.15 -7.52 -15.06
N ASP A 95 -3.84 -7.74 -15.11
CA ASP A 95 -3.23 -8.52 -16.18
C ASP A 95 -2.99 -9.99 -15.76
N GLU A 96 -2.77 -10.24 -14.45
CA GLU A 96 -2.40 -11.58 -13.97
C GLU A 96 -3.49 -12.25 -13.12
N LEU A 97 -4.20 -11.49 -12.27
CA LEU A 97 -5.19 -12.06 -11.35
C LEU A 97 -6.60 -12.13 -11.98
N PHE A 98 -7.02 -11.07 -12.68
CA PHE A 98 -8.35 -11.01 -13.27
C PHE A 98 -8.36 -11.34 -14.76
N HIS A 99 -9.21 -12.27 -15.16
CA HIS A 99 -9.36 -12.73 -16.55
C HIS A 99 -10.63 -12.25 -17.23
N TYR A 100 -11.43 -11.43 -16.56
CA TYR A 100 -12.64 -10.88 -17.16
C TYR A 100 -12.42 -9.48 -17.73
N SER A 101 -13.11 -9.19 -18.84
CA SER A 101 -13.03 -7.87 -19.50
C SER A 101 -14.10 -6.89 -19.04
N ALA A 102 -15.22 -7.39 -18.52
CA ALA A 102 -16.32 -6.56 -18.04
C ALA A 102 -17.13 -7.30 -16.97
N GLN A 103 -17.70 -6.51 -16.05
CA GLN A 103 -18.64 -6.97 -15.05
C GLN A 103 -19.98 -6.27 -15.30
N VAL A 104 -21.04 -7.02 -15.37
CA VAL A 104 -22.41 -6.51 -15.53
C VAL A 104 -23.13 -6.68 -14.20
N THR A 105 -23.47 -5.57 -13.57
CA THR A 105 -24.22 -5.58 -12.32
C THR A 105 -25.69 -5.31 -12.59
N LEU A 106 -26.54 -6.21 -12.18
CA LEU A 106 -27.99 -6.01 -12.22
C LEU A 106 -28.44 -5.23 -10.99
N ALA A 107 -29.52 -4.50 -11.11
CA ALA A 107 -30.13 -3.83 -9.97
C ALA A 107 -30.67 -4.87 -8.97
N ASP A 108 -30.60 -4.57 -7.66
CA ASP A 108 -31.06 -5.49 -6.60
C ASP A 108 -32.52 -5.88 -6.73
N ASN A 109 -33.34 -5.02 -7.36
CA ASN A 109 -34.75 -5.24 -7.64
C ASN A 109 -35.02 -5.74 -9.05
N ALA A 110 -34.00 -6.22 -9.79
CA ALA A 110 -34.21 -6.74 -11.14
C ALA A 110 -35.15 -7.95 -11.13
N LEU A 111 -36.15 -7.90 -12.00
CA LEU A 111 -37.13 -8.96 -12.15
C LEU A 111 -36.47 -10.21 -12.76
N PRO A 112 -36.98 -11.43 -12.46
CA PRO A 112 -36.47 -12.65 -13.05
C PRO A 112 -36.44 -12.62 -14.59
N GLU A 113 -37.44 -11.94 -15.20
CA GLU A 113 -37.52 -11.77 -16.66
C GLU A 113 -36.38 -10.88 -17.21
N GLU A 114 -35.97 -9.86 -16.44
CA GLU A 114 -34.86 -8.99 -16.82
C GLU A 114 -33.52 -9.70 -16.71
N ARG A 115 -33.36 -10.56 -15.70
CA ARG A 115 -32.18 -11.42 -15.52
C ARG A 115 -32.07 -12.40 -16.71
N ALA A 116 -33.14 -13.09 -17.01
CA ALA A 116 -33.19 -14.02 -18.15
C ALA A 116 -32.90 -13.31 -19.49
N ALA A 117 -33.40 -12.09 -19.68
CA ALA A 117 -33.13 -11.33 -20.89
C ALA A 117 -31.65 -10.92 -21.03
N VAL A 118 -30.96 -10.63 -19.92
CA VAL A 118 -29.51 -10.35 -19.93
C VAL A 118 -28.72 -11.62 -20.22
N GLU A 119 -29.08 -12.73 -19.59
CA GLU A 119 -28.44 -14.02 -19.85
C GLU A 119 -28.61 -14.47 -21.31
N ASP A 120 -29.81 -14.36 -21.86
CA ASP A 120 -30.11 -14.65 -23.28
C ASP A 120 -29.29 -13.74 -24.22
N PHE A 121 -29.17 -12.46 -23.88
CA PHE A 121 -28.36 -11.52 -24.63
C PHE A 121 -26.87 -11.91 -24.59
N LEU A 122 -26.32 -12.23 -23.41
CA LEU A 122 -24.92 -12.62 -23.23
C LEU A 122 -24.64 -13.95 -23.97
N ALA A 123 -25.56 -14.91 -23.92
CA ALA A 123 -25.42 -16.19 -24.61
C ALA A 123 -25.55 -16.08 -26.15
N GLY A 124 -26.30 -15.08 -26.63
CA GLY A 124 -26.55 -14.88 -28.07
C GLY A 124 -25.54 -13.96 -28.78
N ASP A 125 -24.75 -13.14 -28.05
CA ASP A 125 -23.83 -12.21 -28.67
C ASP A 125 -22.47 -12.85 -28.94
N SER A 126 -22.08 -12.92 -30.21
CA SER A 126 -20.81 -13.53 -30.65
C SER A 126 -19.55 -12.83 -30.14
N ARG A 127 -19.66 -11.62 -29.56
CA ARG A 127 -18.57 -10.88 -28.92
C ARG A 127 -18.30 -11.37 -27.50
N VAL A 128 -19.27 -12.02 -26.87
CA VAL A 128 -19.13 -12.59 -25.53
C VAL A 128 -18.54 -13.99 -25.65
N VAL A 129 -17.32 -14.17 -25.21
CA VAL A 129 -16.62 -15.44 -25.26
C VAL A 129 -17.14 -16.40 -24.18
N ASN A 130 -17.35 -15.87 -22.98
CA ASN A 130 -17.89 -16.59 -21.83
C ASN A 130 -18.48 -15.59 -20.85
N TYR A 131 -19.44 -16.02 -20.03
CA TYR A 131 -19.94 -15.28 -18.89
C TYR A 131 -20.17 -16.23 -17.72
N ILE A 132 -19.98 -15.73 -16.51
CA ILE A 132 -20.14 -16.49 -15.29
C ILE A 132 -21.07 -15.72 -14.36
N PRO A 133 -22.19 -16.30 -13.94
CA PRO A 133 -23.05 -15.69 -12.95
C PRO A 133 -22.33 -15.65 -11.59
N CYS A 134 -22.42 -14.51 -10.94
CA CYS A 134 -21.84 -14.27 -9.63
C CYS A 134 -22.87 -13.53 -8.79
N ALA A 135 -23.08 -13.97 -7.55
CA ALA A 135 -23.80 -13.19 -6.56
C ALA A 135 -22.76 -12.34 -5.78
N ALA A 136 -22.98 -11.04 -5.76
CA ALA A 136 -22.11 -10.11 -5.04
C ALA A 136 -22.91 -9.32 -4.02
N SER A 137 -22.47 -9.33 -2.78
CA SER A 137 -23.10 -8.57 -1.69
C SER A 137 -22.07 -8.00 -0.73
N SER A 138 -22.51 -7.18 0.21
CA SER A 138 -21.67 -6.67 1.28
C SER A 138 -22.08 -7.31 2.59
N ALA A 139 -21.12 -7.86 3.32
CA ALA A 139 -21.37 -8.42 4.64
C ALA A 139 -20.44 -7.77 5.68
N THR A 140 -20.91 -7.70 6.91
CA THR A 140 -20.08 -7.32 8.04
C THR A 140 -19.42 -8.55 8.62
N VAL A 141 -18.11 -8.59 8.56
CA VAL A 141 -17.28 -9.64 9.17
C VAL A 141 -17.07 -9.27 10.63
N VAL A 142 -17.44 -10.16 11.53
CA VAL A 142 -17.37 -9.94 12.99
C VAL A 142 -16.47 -10.97 13.63
N THR A 143 -15.47 -10.49 14.35
CA THR A 143 -14.63 -11.27 15.27
C THR A 143 -14.77 -10.72 16.68
N PRO A 144 -14.35 -11.42 17.73
CA PRO A 144 -14.39 -10.91 19.11
C PRO A 144 -13.66 -9.59 19.32
N SER A 145 -12.68 -9.26 18.46
CA SER A 145 -11.80 -8.10 18.63
C SER A 145 -12.06 -6.99 17.62
N TYR A 146 -12.70 -7.29 16.50
CA TYR A 146 -12.83 -6.37 15.39
C TYR A 146 -14.03 -6.69 14.51
N SER A 147 -14.59 -5.65 13.87
CA SER A 147 -15.61 -5.81 12.82
C SER A 147 -15.31 -4.89 11.65
N THR A 148 -15.54 -5.37 10.45
CA THR A 148 -15.34 -4.59 9.22
C THR A 148 -16.32 -5.06 8.15
N THR A 149 -16.59 -4.22 7.17
CA THR A 149 -17.36 -4.60 6.00
C THR A 149 -16.43 -5.19 4.95
N ALA A 150 -16.81 -6.35 4.41
CA ALA A 150 -16.16 -6.97 3.27
C ALA A 150 -17.18 -7.18 2.14
N TYR A 151 -16.68 -7.19 0.91
CA TYR A 151 -17.47 -7.62 -0.24
C TYR A 151 -17.39 -9.13 -0.33
N VAL A 152 -18.54 -9.77 -0.49
CA VAL A 152 -18.68 -11.22 -0.62
C VAL A 152 -19.08 -11.51 -2.04
N GLU A 153 -18.30 -12.33 -2.73
CA GLU A 153 -18.61 -12.83 -4.06
C GLU A 153 -18.80 -14.35 -3.99
N VAL A 154 -19.97 -14.79 -4.44
CA VAL A 154 -20.37 -16.19 -4.45
C VAL A 154 -20.46 -16.64 -5.90
N MET A 155 -19.73 -17.68 -6.26
CA MET A 155 -19.77 -18.29 -7.58
C MET A 155 -19.42 -19.77 -7.50
N ALA A 156 -19.72 -20.51 -8.56
CA ALA A 156 -19.40 -21.92 -8.63
C ALA A 156 -17.90 -22.16 -8.51
N SER A 157 -17.48 -23.07 -7.64
CA SER A 157 -16.06 -23.32 -7.30
C SER A 157 -15.21 -23.77 -8.50
N ASP A 158 -15.81 -24.44 -9.49
CA ASP A 158 -15.14 -24.89 -10.71
C ASP A 158 -15.03 -23.79 -11.79
N GLU A 159 -15.73 -22.67 -11.61
CA GLU A 159 -15.74 -21.56 -12.56
C GLU A 159 -14.85 -20.38 -12.14
N ILE A 160 -14.53 -20.26 -10.86
CA ILE A 160 -13.75 -19.12 -10.35
C ILE A 160 -12.40 -18.95 -11.05
N GLY A 161 -11.69 -20.03 -11.33
CA GLY A 161 -10.41 -20.01 -12.03
C GLY A 161 -10.49 -19.55 -13.50
N LYS A 162 -11.69 -19.38 -14.06
CA LYS A 162 -11.88 -18.76 -15.38
C LYS A 162 -11.95 -17.24 -15.31
N VAL A 163 -12.18 -16.69 -14.12
CA VAL A 163 -12.41 -15.26 -13.87
C VAL A 163 -11.29 -14.66 -13.06
N VAL A 164 -10.80 -15.39 -12.04
CA VAL A 164 -9.78 -14.93 -11.11
C VAL A 164 -8.83 -16.07 -10.78
N ASP A 165 -7.54 -15.82 -10.89
CA ASP A 165 -6.50 -16.69 -10.36
C ASP A 165 -6.22 -16.31 -8.90
N LEU A 166 -6.40 -17.26 -8.00
CA LEU A 166 -6.09 -17.10 -6.59
C LEU A 166 -4.69 -17.64 -6.30
N PHE A 167 -3.84 -16.85 -5.69
CA PHE A 167 -2.51 -17.27 -5.26
C PHE A 167 -2.38 -17.12 -3.74
N ASP A 168 -1.79 -18.13 -3.10
CA ASP A 168 -1.47 -18.06 -1.68
C ASP A 168 -0.48 -16.91 -1.40
N TYR A 169 -0.82 -16.05 -0.46
CA TYR A 169 -0.06 -14.84 -0.20
C TYR A 169 1.34 -15.10 0.39
N LYS A 170 1.59 -16.30 0.95
CA LYS A 170 2.90 -16.67 1.54
C LYS A 170 3.78 -17.42 0.57
N SER A 171 3.23 -18.44 -0.08
CA SER A 171 3.99 -19.31 -0.97
C SER A 171 4.00 -18.82 -2.41
N GLY A 172 2.97 -18.05 -2.82
CA GLY A 172 2.74 -17.67 -4.22
C GLY A 172 2.23 -18.82 -5.09
N ASP A 173 1.85 -19.93 -4.48
CA ASP A 173 1.30 -21.06 -5.22
C ASP A 173 -0.17 -20.82 -5.61
N PRO A 174 -0.64 -21.36 -6.73
CA PRO A 174 -2.04 -21.25 -7.12
C PRO A 174 -2.94 -22.02 -6.15
N ILE A 175 -4.03 -21.36 -5.72
CA ILE A 175 -5.06 -21.95 -4.87
C ILE A 175 -6.19 -22.41 -5.75
N THR A 176 -6.60 -23.68 -5.61
CA THR A 176 -7.86 -24.17 -6.20
C THR A 176 -8.95 -24.03 -5.14
N MET A 177 -10.02 -23.32 -5.48
CA MET A 177 -11.14 -23.13 -4.56
C MET A 177 -11.89 -24.45 -4.36
N GLY A 178 -12.08 -24.83 -3.10
CA GLY A 178 -12.93 -25.96 -2.70
C GLY A 178 -14.37 -25.51 -2.44
N ASN A 179 -15.23 -26.47 -2.13
CA ASN A 179 -16.65 -26.24 -1.82
C ASN A 179 -16.89 -25.91 -0.33
N GLU A 180 -15.84 -25.93 0.50
CA GLU A 180 -15.97 -25.70 1.95
C GLU A 180 -15.24 -24.43 2.36
N GLY A 181 -15.91 -23.63 3.18
CA GLY A 181 -15.34 -22.43 3.78
C GLY A 181 -15.24 -21.23 2.83
N VAL A 182 -14.54 -20.21 3.30
CA VAL A 182 -14.39 -18.95 2.59
C VAL A 182 -12.91 -18.65 2.32
N TYR A 183 -12.66 -18.03 1.20
CA TYR A 183 -11.33 -17.53 0.84
C TYR A 183 -11.31 -16.02 1.05
N ILE A 184 -10.35 -15.55 1.83
CA ILE A 184 -10.24 -14.13 2.21
C ILE A 184 -8.92 -13.54 1.69
N ASP A 185 -8.93 -12.24 1.43
CA ASP A 185 -7.73 -11.55 1.05
C ASP A 185 -6.76 -11.36 2.24
N GLN A 186 -5.47 -11.22 1.94
CA GLN A 186 -4.43 -11.02 2.95
C GLN A 186 -4.75 -9.85 3.90
N LYS A 187 -5.23 -8.74 3.37
CA LYS A 187 -5.52 -7.54 4.15
C LYS A 187 -6.64 -7.77 5.17
N LEU A 188 -7.68 -8.50 4.79
CA LEU A 188 -8.77 -8.87 5.68
C LEU A 188 -8.26 -9.81 6.79
N SER A 189 -7.44 -10.80 6.44
CA SER A 189 -6.77 -11.70 7.40
C SER A 189 -5.93 -10.92 8.44
N GLU A 190 -5.11 -9.98 7.99
CA GLU A 190 -4.28 -9.15 8.88
C GLU A 190 -5.12 -8.24 9.79
N LEU A 191 -6.20 -7.67 9.26
CA LEU A 191 -7.09 -6.76 9.96
C LEU A 191 -7.90 -7.47 11.04
N LEU A 192 -8.43 -8.64 10.72
CA LEU A 192 -9.21 -9.49 11.63
C LEU A 192 -8.34 -10.36 12.54
N LYS A 193 -7.05 -10.51 12.21
CA LYS A 193 -6.08 -11.41 12.86
C LYS A 193 -6.54 -12.88 12.83
N VAL A 194 -7.08 -13.31 11.69
CA VAL A 194 -7.52 -14.69 11.45
C VAL A 194 -6.55 -15.38 10.50
N SER A 195 -6.43 -16.69 10.68
CA SER A 195 -5.60 -17.60 9.90
C SER A 195 -6.44 -18.70 9.26
N VAL A 196 -5.87 -19.45 8.34
CA VAL A 196 -6.54 -20.61 7.75
C VAL A 196 -6.97 -21.58 8.85
N GLY A 197 -8.22 -22.01 8.83
CA GLY A 197 -8.87 -22.87 9.85
C GLY A 197 -9.57 -22.11 10.97
N ASP A 198 -9.40 -20.80 11.10
CA ASP A 198 -10.15 -19.99 12.05
C ASP A 198 -11.57 -19.73 11.54
N THR A 199 -12.50 -19.47 12.47
CA THR A 199 -13.89 -19.14 12.18
C THR A 199 -14.20 -17.69 12.55
N PHE A 200 -15.07 -17.04 11.77
CA PHE A 200 -15.63 -15.74 12.07
C PHE A 200 -17.10 -15.68 11.67
N PHE A 201 -17.82 -14.72 12.22
CA PHE A 201 -19.23 -14.53 11.93
C PHE A 201 -19.42 -13.55 10.75
N LEU A 202 -20.20 -13.94 9.75
CA LEU A 202 -20.70 -13.08 8.68
C LEU A 202 -22.10 -12.59 9.04
N ASP A 203 -22.34 -11.28 8.89
CA ASP A 203 -23.65 -10.65 9.07
C ASP A 203 -23.98 -9.84 7.82
N GLY A 204 -24.80 -10.39 6.96
CA GLY A 204 -25.21 -9.85 5.67
C GLY A 204 -26.27 -10.73 5.03
N ASP A 205 -26.32 -10.77 3.70
CA ASP A 205 -27.20 -11.66 2.93
C ASP A 205 -26.84 -13.13 3.21
N VAL A 206 -25.53 -13.41 3.29
CA VAL A 206 -25.01 -14.66 3.86
C VAL A 206 -24.75 -14.44 5.33
N ARG A 207 -25.41 -15.22 6.19
CA ARG A 207 -25.31 -15.05 7.64
C ARG A 207 -24.97 -16.34 8.34
N GLY A 208 -23.87 -16.36 9.06
CA GLY A 208 -23.45 -17.52 9.85
C GLY A 208 -21.98 -17.50 10.20
N ASP A 209 -21.58 -18.57 10.92
CA ASP A 209 -20.15 -18.81 11.18
C ASP A 209 -19.52 -19.46 9.96
N VAL A 210 -18.47 -18.85 9.45
CA VAL A 210 -17.72 -19.35 8.30
C VAL A 210 -16.27 -19.64 8.68
N THR A 211 -15.70 -20.68 8.06
CA THR A 211 -14.31 -21.08 8.32
C THR A 211 -13.42 -20.57 7.17
N VAL A 212 -12.26 -20.05 7.50
CA VAL A 212 -11.27 -19.62 6.51
C VAL A 212 -10.61 -20.85 5.88
N ALA A 213 -10.93 -21.10 4.61
CA ALA A 213 -10.35 -22.19 3.83
C ALA A 213 -8.98 -21.81 3.22
N GLY A 214 -8.81 -20.53 2.86
CA GLY A 214 -7.55 -20.04 2.30
C GLY A 214 -7.40 -18.53 2.42
N ILE A 215 -6.15 -18.05 2.29
CA ILE A 215 -5.83 -16.63 2.29
C ILE A 215 -5.05 -16.35 1.01
N TYR A 216 -5.61 -15.47 0.17
CA TYR A 216 -5.05 -15.18 -1.14
C TYR A 216 -4.51 -13.77 -1.26
N GLU A 217 -3.65 -13.57 -2.27
CA GLU A 217 -3.07 -12.27 -2.61
C GLU A 217 -4.10 -11.42 -3.37
N HIS A 218 -4.41 -10.23 -2.83
CA HIS A 218 -5.30 -9.27 -3.47
C HIS A 218 -4.86 -7.85 -3.13
N TYR A 219 -4.94 -6.94 -4.10
CA TYR A 219 -4.37 -5.59 -3.93
C TYR A 219 -5.43 -4.50 -3.74
N THR A 220 -6.69 -4.78 -4.05
CA THR A 220 -7.77 -3.80 -4.03
C THR A 220 -8.94 -4.26 -3.15
N GLY A 221 -9.19 -3.55 -2.05
CA GLY A 221 -10.35 -3.77 -1.19
C GLY A 221 -10.20 -4.93 -0.19
N CYS A 222 -11.29 -5.22 0.51
CA CYS A 222 -11.48 -6.40 1.35
C CYS A 222 -12.52 -7.28 0.64
N LEU A 223 -12.08 -8.38 0.06
CA LEU A 223 -12.89 -9.25 -0.78
C LEU A 223 -12.86 -10.67 -0.22
N LEU A 224 -14.00 -11.34 -0.25
CA LEU A 224 -14.21 -12.70 0.22
C LEU A 224 -14.90 -13.51 -0.88
N TYR A 225 -14.34 -14.64 -1.21
CA TYR A 225 -14.93 -15.61 -2.15
C TYR A 225 -15.49 -16.81 -1.39
N THR A 226 -16.66 -17.26 -1.77
CA THR A 226 -17.26 -18.51 -1.29
C THR A 226 -17.92 -19.26 -2.46
N SER A 227 -18.10 -20.57 -2.32
CA SER A 227 -18.81 -21.36 -3.30
C SER A 227 -20.31 -21.39 -3.03
N ASP A 228 -21.13 -21.61 -4.08
CA ASP A 228 -22.57 -21.77 -3.98
C ASP A 228 -22.97 -22.96 -3.08
N ALA A 229 -22.08 -23.94 -2.92
CA ALA A 229 -22.35 -25.13 -2.10
C ALA A 229 -22.14 -24.88 -0.57
N ALA A 230 -21.65 -23.72 -0.17
CA ALA A 230 -21.44 -23.41 1.25
C ALA A 230 -22.72 -22.90 1.98
N ASP A 231 -23.81 -22.70 1.24
CA ASP A 231 -25.09 -22.18 1.75
C ASP A 231 -26.15 -23.27 2.07
N GLU A 232 -25.82 -24.59 1.95
CA GLU A 232 -26.71 -25.72 2.29
C GLU A 232 -26.42 -26.25 3.74
#